data_32a2f9cc4479b146f9acd31c911fea93
#
_entry.id   32a2f9cc4479b146f9acd31c911fea93
#
_cell.length_a   1.000
_cell.length_b   1.000
_cell.length_c   1.000
_cell.angle_alpha   90.00
_cell.angle_beta   90.00
_cell.angle_gamma   90.00
#
_symmetry.space_group_name_H-M   'P 1'
#
loop_
_entity.id
_entity.type
_entity.pdbx_description
1 polymer ?
#
loop_
_entity_poly.entity_id
_entity_poly.type
_entity_poly.pdbx_seq_one_letter_code
_entity_poly.pdbx_strand_id
1 'polypeptide(L)'
;MPIFIPPYAGEKIKSDAEVKIYKVLQDLNLKNAYVLHSLGLPRHNVKIYGEIDFVVVCELGVACLEIKGGRVECRDGKWIFTNRYGNENEKSEGPYTQVKDNMFSLKNRLKERFSSNRHIQNV
;
A
#
# COMPACT_ATOMS: atom_id res chain seq x y z
N MET A 1 5.16 18.03 8.51
CA MET A 1 4.18 17.34 7.68
C MET A 1 4.89 16.49 6.64
N PRO A 2 4.40 15.27 6.34
CA PRO A 2 4.98 14.45 5.27
C PRO A 2 4.79 15.10 3.89
N ILE A 3 5.68 14.76 2.99
CA ILE A 3 5.56 15.14 1.58
C ILE A 3 4.82 14.03 0.84
N PHE A 4 3.73 14.40 0.18
CA PHE A 4 2.90 13.45 -0.57
C PHE A 4 3.35 13.38 -2.03
N ILE A 5 3.38 12.15 -2.56
CA ILE A 5 3.69 11.90 -3.96
C ILE A 5 2.59 11.00 -4.55
N PRO A 6 1.76 11.52 -5.44
CA PRO A 6 1.62 12.91 -5.86
C PRO A 6 1.11 13.82 -4.72
N PRO A 7 1.30 15.14 -4.82
CA PRO A 7 0.98 16.07 -3.71
C PRO A 7 -0.51 16.33 -3.49
N TYR A 8 -1.37 15.71 -4.26
CA TYR A 8 -2.82 15.85 -4.18
C TYR A 8 -3.49 14.49 -4.19
N ALA A 9 -4.71 14.42 -3.67
CA ALA A 9 -5.44 13.18 -3.56
C ALA A 9 -5.80 12.55 -4.92
N GLY A 10 -6.11 13.33 -5.92
CA GLY A 10 -6.34 12.86 -7.28
C GLY A 10 -7.45 11.80 -7.44
N GLU A 11 -7.63 11.35 -8.68
CA GLU A 11 -8.64 10.35 -9.03
C GLU A 11 -8.27 8.92 -8.61
N LYS A 12 -7.03 8.70 -8.20
CA LYS A 12 -6.54 7.38 -7.81
C LYS A 12 -7.01 6.95 -6.43
N ILE A 13 -7.44 7.89 -5.60
CA ILE A 13 -8.03 7.57 -4.31
C ILE A 13 -9.51 7.26 -4.51
N LYS A 14 -9.85 5.99 -4.43
CA LYS A 14 -11.14 5.47 -4.90
C LYS A 14 -12.16 5.20 -3.81
N SER A 15 -11.78 5.21 -2.55
CA SER A 15 -12.68 4.84 -1.47
C SER A 15 -12.69 5.87 -0.35
N ASP A 16 -13.80 5.93 0.37
CA ASP A 16 -13.93 6.80 1.54
C ASP A 16 -12.93 6.43 2.63
N ALA A 17 -12.62 5.14 2.76
CA ALA A 17 -11.63 4.67 3.72
C ALA A 17 -10.24 5.21 3.38
N GLU A 18 -9.85 5.20 2.11
CA GLU A 18 -8.58 5.75 1.67
C GLU A 18 -8.52 7.27 1.91
N VAL A 19 -9.61 7.98 1.67
CA VAL A 19 -9.68 9.42 1.93
C VAL A 19 -9.45 9.73 3.41
N LYS A 20 -10.06 8.95 4.29
CA LYS A 20 -9.88 9.11 5.73
C LYS A 20 -8.42 8.89 6.15
N ILE A 21 -7.80 7.86 5.63
CA ILE A 21 -6.39 7.55 5.92
C ILE A 21 -5.47 8.64 5.34
N TYR A 22 -5.76 9.11 4.14
CA TYR A 22 -5.02 10.21 3.54
C TYR A 22 -4.99 11.44 4.47
N LYS A 23 -6.14 11.81 5.02
CA LYS A 23 -6.24 12.94 5.96
C LYS A 23 -5.46 12.69 7.24
N VAL A 24 -5.52 11.48 7.79
CA VAL A 24 -4.75 11.12 8.97
C VAL A 24 -3.25 11.24 8.69
N LEU A 25 -2.80 10.75 7.53
CA LEU A 25 -1.39 10.82 7.14
C LEU A 25 -0.92 12.26 6.94
N GLN A 26 -1.79 13.16 6.47
CA GLN A 26 -1.46 14.58 6.34
C GLN A 26 -1.13 15.23 7.69
N ASP A 27 -1.78 14.77 8.75
CA ASP A 27 -1.63 15.33 10.09
C ASP A 27 -0.50 14.68 10.90
N LEU A 28 0.20 13.70 10.33
CA LEU A 28 1.32 13.06 11.02
C LEU A 28 2.47 14.04 11.23
N ASN A 29 3.00 14.06 12.44
CA ASN A 29 4.16 14.86 12.81
C ASN A 29 5.45 14.04 12.66
N LEU A 30 5.74 13.63 11.43
CA LEU A 30 6.96 12.91 11.10
C LEU A 30 7.91 13.82 10.34
N LYS A 31 9.16 13.85 10.76
CA LYS A 31 10.21 14.58 10.07
C LYS A 31 10.76 13.77 8.91
N ASN A 32 11.05 14.45 7.80
CA ASN A 32 11.66 13.82 6.63
C ASN A 32 10.87 12.60 6.13
N ALA A 33 9.54 12.71 6.17
CA ALA A 33 8.66 11.64 5.75
C ALA A 33 8.07 11.91 4.37
N TYR A 34 7.90 10.82 3.61
CA TYR A 34 7.26 10.83 2.30
C TYR A 34 6.11 9.85 2.34
N VAL A 35 4.99 10.22 1.74
CA VAL A 35 3.84 9.34 1.56
C VAL A 35 3.57 9.20 0.07
N LEU A 36 3.73 7.99 -0.43
CA LEU A 36 3.35 7.65 -1.80
C LEU A 36 2.00 6.99 -1.75
N HIS A 37 1.09 7.37 -2.63
CA HIS A 37 -0.22 6.71 -2.68
C HIS A 37 -0.51 6.16 -4.07
N SER A 38 -1.26 5.07 -4.09
CA SER A 38 -1.62 4.34 -5.30
C SER A 38 -0.40 3.93 -6.12
N LEU A 39 0.60 3.37 -5.41
CA LEU A 39 1.84 2.94 -6.05
C LEU A 39 1.62 1.64 -6.80
N GLY A 40 1.72 1.70 -8.13
CA GLY A 40 1.66 0.52 -8.98
C GLY A 40 2.98 -0.25 -8.96
N LEU A 41 2.89 -1.57 -8.87
CA LEU A 41 4.03 -2.48 -8.85
C LEU A 41 4.09 -3.25 -10.16
N PRO A 42 5.03 -2.91 -11.06
CA PRO A 42 5.19 -3.67 -12.30
C PRO A 42 5.81 -5.04 -12.00
N ARG A 43 5.30 -6.05 -12.70
CA ARG A 43 5.82 -7.40 -12.65
C ARG A 43 6.15 -7.85 -14.08
N HIS A 44 7.33 -8.41 -14.27
CA HIS A 44 7.81 -8.87 -15.58
C HIS A 44 7.77 -7.80 -16.68
N ASN A 45 7.91 -6.54 -16.31
CA ASN A 45 7.98 -5.39 -17.21
C ASN A 45 6.75 -5.18 -18.12
N VAL A 46 5.67 -5.89 -17.93
CA VAL A 46 4.53 -5.85 -18.84
C VAL A 46 3.23 -5.41 -18.17
N LYS A 47 3.00 -5.82 -16.92
CA LYS A 47 1.74 -5.55 -16.22
C LYS A 47 1.98 -5.05 -14.81
N ILE A 48 1.06 -4.24 -14.31
CA ILE A 48 0.98 -3.88 -12.90
C ILE A 48 0.18 -4.99 -12.21
N TYR A 49 0.83 -5.76 -11.35
CA TYR A 49 0.22 -6.89 -10.65
C TYR A 49 -0.31 -6.54 -9.26
N GLY A 50 0.02 -5.38 -8.78
CA GLY A 50 -0.45 -4.95 -7.49
C GLY A 50 -0.35 -3.45 -7.39
N GLU A 51 -1.12 -2.91 -6.47
CA GLU A 51 -1.07 -1.51 -6.13
C GLU A 51 -1.01 -1.43 -4.62
N ILE A 52 -0.04 -0.69 -4.11
CA ILE A 52 0.04 -0.40 -2.68
C ILE A 52 -0.71 0.89 -2.44
N ASP A 53 -1.71 0.86 -1.57
CA ASP A 53 -2.55 2.04 -1.33
C ASP A 53 -1.73 3.20 -0.78
N PHE A 54 -0.91 2.95 0.23
CA PHE A 54 0.01 3.94 0.77
C PHE A 54 1.35 3.31 1.13
N VAL A 55 2.43 4.02 0.82
CA VAL A 55 3.77 3.70 1.29
C VAL A 55 4.29 4.91 2.06
N VAL A 56 4.61 4.70 3.33
CA VAL A 56 5.18 5.75 4.17
C VAL A 56 6.68 5.49 4.33
N VAL A 57 7.48 6.44 3.91
CA VAL A 57 8.94 6.37 4.02
C VAL A 57 9.39 7.43 5.01
N CYS A 58 10.06 7.04 6.08
CA CYS A 58 10.57 7.96 7.08
C CYS A 58 11.85 7.41 7.71
N GLU A 59 12.40 8.13 8.67
CA GLU A 59 13.63 7.72 9.36
C GLU A 59 13.51 6.37 10.07
N LEU A 60 12.30 5.97 10.45
CA LEU A 60 12.04 4.70 11.13
C LEU A 60 11.98 3.52 10.17
N GLY A 61 11.86 3.77 8.88
CA GLY A 61 11.77 2.72 7.88
C GLY A 61 10.67 2.97 6.85
N VAL A 62 10.23 1.89 6.22
CA VAL A 62 9.20 1.91 5.17
C VAL A 62 8.00 1.09 5.64
N ALA A 63 6.83 1.70 5.61
CA ALA A 63 5.57 1.01 5.94
C ALA A 63 4.68 0.96 4.71
N CYS A 64 4.18 -0.23 4.40
CA CYS A 64 3.21 -0.45 3.33
C CYS A 64 1.83 -0.62 3.97
N LEU A 65 0.87 0.18 3.53
CA LEU A 65 -0.48 0.18 4.07
C LEU A 65 -1.47 -0.28 3.00
N GLU A 66 -2.26 -1.27 3.35
CA GLU A 66 -3.40 -1.72 2.55
C GLU A 66 -4.67 -1.31 3.26
N ILE A 67 -5.51 -0.56 2.59
CA ILE A 67 -6.72 0.00 3.18
C ILE A 67 -7.93 -0.81 2.74
N LYS A 68 -8.68 -1.31 3.71
CA LYS A 68 -9.91 -2.04 3.48
C LYS A 68 -11.07 -1.32 4.14
N GLY A 69 -11.99 -0.83 3.34
CA GLY A 69 -13.25 -0.28 3.82
C GLY A 69 -14.28 -1.39 4.03
N GLY A 70 -15.36 -1.08 4.75
CA GLY A 70 -16.40 -2.05 5.03
C GLY A 70 -16.01 -3.09 6.08
N ARG A 71 -16.62 -4.26 5.97
CA ARG A 71 -16.36 -5.37 6.89
C ARG A 71 -15.41 -6.38 6.26
N VAL A 72 -14.53 -6.93 7.10
CA VAL A 72 -13.62 -8.01 6.71
C VAL A 72 -13.74 -9.10 7.76
N GLU A 73 -14.04 -10.32 7.33
CA GLU A 73 -14.10 -11.46 8.24
C GLU A 73 -13.48 -12.71 7.59
N CYS A 74 -13.02 -13.63 8.42
CA CYS A 74 -12.56 -14.93 7.97
C CYS A 74 -13.59 -15.97 8.43
N ARG A 75 -14.17 -16.68 7.46
CA ARG A 75 -15.21 -17.68 7.71
C ARG A 75 -14.83 -18.96 6.99
N ASP A 76 -14.65 -20.04 7.74
CA ASP A 76 -14.29 -21.36 7.19
C ASP A 76 -13.06 -21.33 6.27
N GLY A 77 -12.03 -20.59 6.67
CA GLY A 77 -10.80 -20.46 5.90
C GLY A 77 -10.88 -19.52 4.71
N LYS A 78 -12.01 -18.86 4.52
CA LYS A 78 -12.22 -17.92 3.43
C LYS A 78 -12.40 -16.51 3.98
N TRP A 79 -11.88 -15.54 3.24
CA TRP A 79 -11.98 -14.13 3.60
C TRP A 79 -13.16 -13.51 2.87
N ILE A 80 -14.03 -12.85 3.64
CA ILE A 80 -15.25 -12.23 3.11
C ILE A 80 -15.14 -10.73 3.32
N PHE A 81 -15.18 -10.00 2.21
CA PHE A 81 -15.13 -8.55 2.19
C PHE A 81 -16.52 -8.03 1.85
N THR A 82 -17.11 -7.28 2.78
CA THR A 82 -18.46 -6.73 2.61
C THR A 82 -18.38 -5.23 2.44
N ASN A 83 -18.89 -4.71 1.32
CA ASN A 83 -18.91 -3.28 1.07
C ASN A 83 -20.06 -2.60 1.83
N ARG A 84 -20.13 -1.27 1.75
CA ARG A 84 -21.17 -0.49 2.43
C ARG A 84 -22.58 -0.78 1.95
N TYR A 85 -22.73 -1.40 0.78
CA TYR A 85 -24.03 -1.76 0.21
C TYR A 85 -24.47 -3.18 0.60
N GLY A 86 -23.67 -3.88 1.40
CA GLY A 86 -23.95 -5.24 1.84
C GLY A 86 -23.52 -6.32 0.85
N ASN A 87 -22.84 -5.96 -0.23
CA ASN A 87 -22.35 -6.93 -1.19
C ASN A 87 -21.09 -7.61 -0.67
N GLU A 88 -21.11 -8.93 -0.68
CA GLU A 88 -20.00 -9.76 -0.22
C GLU A 88 -19.13 -10.20 -1.39
N ASN A 89 -17.82 -10.18 -1.17
CA ASN A 89 -16.82 -10.72 -2.09
C ASN A 89 -15.94 -11.69 -1.32
N GLU A 90 -15.91 -12.94 -1.77
CA GLU A 90 -15.19 -14.02 -1.11
C GLU A 90 -13.85 -14.23 -1.79
N LYS A 91 -12.78 -14.33 -0.98
CA LYS A 91 -11.43 -14.58 -1.47
C LYS A 91 -10.74 -15.62 -0.60
N SER A 92 -9.88 -16.42 -1.21
CA SER A 92 -9.03 -17.37 -0.47
C SER A 92 -7.86 -16.64 0.21
N GLU A 93 -7.49 -15.47 -0.27
CA GLU A 93 -6.37 -14.71 0.22
C GLU A 93 -6.83 -13.54 1.09
N GLY A 94 -6.27 -13.44 2.29
CA GLY A 94 -6.60 -12.38 3.23
C GLY A 94 -5.82 -11.09 3.01
N PRO A 95 -6.20 -10.01 3.74
CA PRO A 95 -5.53 -8.72 3.60
C PRO A 95 -4.07 -8.73 4.03
N TYR A 96 -3.71 -9.57 5.00
CA TYR A 96 -2.32 -9.69 5.46
C TYR A 96 -1.42 -10.28 4.38
N THR A 97 -1.89 -11.30 3.68
CA THR A 97 -1.14 -11.90 2.57
C THR A 97 -0.95 -10.89 1.46
N GLN A 98 -1.99 -10.14 1.13
CA GLN A 98 -1.93 -9.12 0.08
C GLN A 98 -0.88 -8.06 0.39
N VAL A 99 -0.89 -7.49 1.59
CA VAL A 99 0.08 -6.44 1.95
C VAL A 99 1.49 -6.99 2.06
N LYS A 100 1.64 -8.21 2.54
CA LYS A 100 2.94 -8.89 2.62
C LYS A 100 3.54 -9.10 1.23
N ASP A 101 2.75 -9.61 0.29
CA ASP A 101 3.21 -9.84 -1.08
C ASP A 101 3.60 -8.52 -1.77
N ASN A 102 2.80 -7.48 -1.57
CA ASN A 102 3.10 -6.16 -2.10
C ASN A 102 4.38 -5.58 -1.50
N MET A 103 4.59 -5.77 -0.20
CA MET A 103 5.80 -5.34 0.48
C MET A 103 7.04 -6.03 -0.07
N PHE A 104 6.99 -7.35 -0.26
CA PHE A 104 8.11 -8.10 -0.83
C PHE A 104 8.36 -7.72 -2.28
N SER A 105 7.31 -7.47 -3.06
CA SER A 105 7.45 -7.00 -4.45
C SER A 105 8.14 -5.64 -4.50
N LEU A 106 7.77 -4.73 -3.62
CA LEU A 106 8.43 -3.43 -3.51
C LEU A 106 9.90 -3.59 -3.11
N LYS A 107 10.18 -4.41 -2.10
CA LYS A 107 11.54 -4.68 -1.64
C LYS A 107 12.41 -5.25 -2.76
N ASN A 108 11.90 -6.23 -3.48
CA ASN A 108 12.63 -6.84 -4.60
C ASN A 108 12.87 -5.83 -5.72
N ARG A 109 11.89 -5.00 -6.02
CA ARG A 109 12.04 -3.96 -7.04
C ARG A 109 13.12 -2.95 -6.68
N LEU A 110 13.17 -2.55 -5.41
CA LEU A 110 14.20 -1.64 -4.94
C LEU A 110 15.58 -2.28 -5.01
N LYS A 111 15.70 -3.55 -4.66
CA LYS A 111 16.98 -4.29 -4.78
C LYS A 111 17.44 -4.38 -6.22
N GLU A 112 16.57 -4.70 -7.16
CA GLU A 112 16.89 -4.75 -8.59
C GLU A 112 17.38 -3.40 -9.10
N ARG A 113 16.67 -2.33 -8.75
CA ARG A 113 16.97 -0.98 -9.20
C ARG A 113 18.31 -0.48 -8.69
N PHE A 114 18.62 -0.80 -7.43
CA PHE A 114 19.79 -0.27 -6.74
C PHE A 114 20.87 -1.32 -6.48
N SER A 115 20.78 -2.50 -7.06
CA SER A 115 21.74 -3.58 -6.86
C SER A 115 23.15 -3.22 -7.31
N SER A 116 23.29 -2.33 -8.28
CA SER A 116 24.58 -1.82 -8.73
C SER A 116 25.14 -0.71 -7.83
N ASN A 117 24.35 -0.21 -6.89
CA ASN A 117 24.72 0.85 -5.98
C ASN A 117 25.11 0.26 -4.62
N ARG A 118 26.39 0.30 -4.29
CA ARG A 118 26.94 -0.30 -3.06
C ARG A 118 26.39 0.31 -1.77
N HIS A 119 25.82 1.51 -1.83
CA HIS A 119 25.27 2.17 -0.66
C HIS A 119 23.92 1.59 -0.20
N ILE A 120 23.30 0.72 -0.99
CA ILE A 120 21.97 0.18 -0.75
C ILE A 120 21.97 -1.34 -0.67
N GLN A 121 23.10 -1.96 -0.39
CA GLN A 121 23.23 -3.42 -0.36
C GLN A 121 22.43 -4.10 0.75
N ASN A 122 22.10 -3.38 1.80
CA ASN A 122 21.41 -3.93 2.98
C ASN A 122 19.92 -3.58 3.04
N VAL A 123 19.37 -3.21 1.95
CA VAL A 123 17.92 -2.92 1.88
C VAL A 123 17.10 -4.19 1.94
#